data_eafd202cecb1b1a66270729a1a90b4eb
#
_entry.id   eafd202cecb1b1a66270729a1a90b4eb
#
_cell.length_a   1.000
_cell.length_b   1.000
_cell.length_c   1.000
_cell.angle_alpha   90.00
_cell.angle_beta   90.00
_cell.angle_gamma   90.00
#
_symmetry.space_group_name_H-M   'P 1'
#
loop_
_entity.id
_entity.type
_entity.pdbx_description
1 polymer ?
#
loop_
_entity_poly.entity_id
_entity_poly.type
_entity_poly.pdbx_seq_one_letter_code
_entity_poly.pdbx_strand_id
1 'polypeptide(L)'
;MRFPVLDGWRGLCALFVALFHFNASGHFYLVPFVRGSYLFVDFFFVLSGFVITHAYIHRLNSTADGGNFLVRRLGRVWPLHAATLIAFIPLEMVKALAISGETAAFTDRFAPSSILSNLFLVHSLGIEDGLTWNIPSWSISAEFLAYVTFAALCLLARRTWLVTVSAVALSATGAFVVMGWSDQYIDTSFDFGYFRCLYGFFTGHVAYRLFQATRGAGLLSRLPMRRPTVGSTIAGLSEGLSLAAVIIFVATARGNALSYASPLLFGLVVWVFAFEGGVISRLLAMRPFQWLGARSYSVYMVHALVIALYEKAAVATQRLSGQPMFVEQATDGAEDRLISFGATWMMDLLALAYLGTVVAVASLTYRFVEIPGQSSFSALLSKRRKPAVRPAAMEVT
;
A
#
# COMPACT_ATOMS: atom_id res chain seq x y z
N MET A 1 15.58 4.96 -13.83
CA MET A 1 15.50 6.10 -12.90
C MET A 1 14.80 5.60 -11.65
N ARG A 2 15.22 5.98 -10.48
CA ARG A 2 14.54 5.74 -9.19
C ARG A 2 13.97 7.08 -8.74
N PHE A 3 12.89 7.08 -7.99
CA PHE A 3 12.24 8.26 -7.44
C PHE A 3 12.37 8.27 -5.90
N PRO A 4 13.53 8.70 -5.35
CA PRO A 4 13.78 8.67 -3.91
C PRO A 4 12.72 9.42 -3.11
N VAL A 5 12.25 10.54 -3.60
CA VAL A 5 11.24 11.37 -2.92
C VAL A 5 9.92 10.60 -2.76
N LEU A 6 9.49 9.87 -3.79
CA LEU A 6 8.30 9.03 -3.74
C LEU A 6 8.47 7.82 -2.81
N ASP A 7 9.69 7.28 -2.70
CA ASP A 7 10.01 6.27 -1.68
C ASP A 7 9.86 6.84 -0.26
N GLY A 8 10.32 8.08 -0.01
CA GLY A 8 10.14 8.77 1.27
C GLY A 8 8.66 8.98 1.63
N TRP A 9 7.85 9.45 0.68
CA TRP A 9 6.39 9.56 0.84
C TRP A 9 5.76 8.22 1.22
N ARG A 10 6.10 7.16 0.50
CA ARG A 10 5.57 5.81 0.76
C ARG A 10 5.85 5.35 2.19
N GLY A 11 7.04 5.66 2.72
CA GLY A 11 7.39 5.35 4.10
C GLY A 11 6.51 6.06 5.12
N LEU A 12 6.31 7.37 4.95
CA LEU A 12 5.45 8.17 5.84
C LEU A 12 3.98 7.71 5.78
N CYS A 13 3.45 7.52 4.57
CA CYS A 13 2.08 7.05 4.39
C CYS A 13 1.85 5.70 5.08
N ALA A 14 2.82 4.77 5.03
CA ALA A 14 2.70 3.49 5.72
C ALA A 14 2.62 3.62 7.24
N LEU A 15 3.37 4.55 7.85
CA LEU A 15 3.27 4.82 9.29
C LEU A 15 1.91 5.44 9.67
N PHE A 16 1.39 6.36 8.86
CA PHE A 16 0.07 6.95 9.13
C PHE A 16 -1.06 5.94 8.97
N VAL A 17 -0.98 5.03 8.00
CA VAL A 17 -1.94 3.91 7.88
C VAL A 17 -1.84 2.98 9.08
N ALA A 18 -0.64 2.66 9.56
CA ALA A 18 -0.47 1.86 10.75
C ALA A 18 -1.06 2.55 11.99
N LEU A 19 -0.85 3.87 12.14
CA LEU A 19 -1.41 4.65 13.24
C LEU A 19 -2.94 4.76 13.17
N PHE A 20 -3.52 4.90 11.96
CA PHE A 20 -4.97 4.90 11.75
C PHE A 20 -5.64 3.65 12.31
N HIS A 21 -5.02 2.47 12.13
CA HIS A 21 -5.59 1.20 12.59
C HIS A 21 -5.39 0.94 14.10
N PHE A 22 -4.59 1.75 14.79
CA PHE A 22 -4.32 1.55 16.21
C PHE A 22 -5.35 2.27 17.08
N ASN A 23 -6.33 1.52 17.56
CA ASN A 23 -7.43 2.03 18.36
C ASN A 23 -7.03 2.14 19.85
N ALA A 24 -6.49 3.29 20.26
CA ALA A 24 -6.20 3.63 21.66
C ALA A 24 -6.76 5.02 21.97
N SER A 25 -7.28 5.24 23.20
CA SER A 25 -7.98 6.47 23.62
C SER A 25 -7.06 7.67 23.88
N GLY A 26 -6.01 7.83 23.03
CA GLY A 26 -5.06 8.94 23.03
C GLY A 26 -5.49 10.12 22.16
N HIS A 27 -4.70 11.20 22.20
CA HIS A 27 -4.95 12.37 21.34
C HIS A 27 -4.80 12.01 19.86
N PHE A 28 -3.85 11.13 19.49
CA PHE A 28 -3.67 10.69 18.09
C PHE A 28 -4.93 10.12 17.47
N TYR A 29 -5.75 9.39 18.24
CA TYR A 29 -7.02 8.84 17.76
C TYR A 29 -8.03 9.93 17.38
N LEU A 30 -7.97 11.10 18.05
CA LEU A 30 -8.89 12.22 17.83
C LEU A 30 -8.46 13.12 16.66
N VAL A 31 -7.22 12.99 16.15
CA VAL A 31 -6.71 13.84 15.06
C VAL A 31 -7.39 13.47 13.73
N PRO A 32 -8.14 14.39 13.10
CA PRO A 32 -8.88 14.08 11.85
C PRO A 32 -7.96 13.58 10.73
N PHE A 33 -6.75 14.09 10.63
CA PHE A 33 -5.75 13.64 9.66
C PHE A 33 -5.36 12.17 9.88
N VAL A 34 -5.18 11.74 11.14
CA VAL A 34 -4.87 10.34 11.45
C VAL A 34 -6.07 9.45 11.09
N ARG A 35 -7.27 9.87 11.45
CA ARG A 35 -8.51 9.13 11.15
C ARG A 35 -8.82 9.05 9.65
N GLY A 36 -8.36 10.00 8.84
CA GLY A 36 -8.47 9.98 7.39
C GLY A 36 -7.32 9.23 6.69
N SER A 37 -6.31 8.75 7.44
CA SER A 37 -5.08 8.21 6.84
C SER A 37 -5.27 6.88 6.11
N TYR A 38 -6.45 6.21 6.20
CA TYR A 38 -6.80 5.09 5.33
C TYR A 38 -6.79 5.46 3.84
N LEU A 39 -6.99 6.74 3.50
CA LEU A 39 -6.91 7.26 2.14
C LEU A 39 -5.51 7.12 1.53
N PHE A 40 -4.46 6.96 2.33
CA PHE A 40 -3.12 6.69 1.79
C PHE A 40 -2.98 5.34 1.10
N VAL A 41 -3.96 4.44 1.22
CA VAL A 41 -4.02 3.24 0.38
C VAL A 41 -4.18 3.62 -1.09
N ASP A 42 -4.97 4.67 -1.39
CA ASP A 42 -5.11 5.19 -2.77
C ASP A 42 -3.80 5.82 -3.27
N PHE A 43 -3.04 6.47 -2.38
CA PHE A 43 -1.68 6.93 -2.71
C PHE A 43 -0.77 5.75 -3.13
N PHE A 44 -0.84 4.61 -2.43
CA PHE A 44 -0.04 3.44 -2.80
C PHE A 44 -0.46 2.88 -4.16
N PHE A 45 -1.75 2.81 -4.46
CA PHE A 45 -2.23 2.38 -5.78
C PHE A 45 -1.77 3.30 -6.90
N VAL A 46 -1.87 4.61 -6.72
CA VAL A 46 -1.41 5.63 -7.67
C VAL A 46 0.11 5.54 -7.86
N LEU A 47 0.86 5.47 -6.77
CA LEU A 47 2.32 5.34 -6.82
C LEU A 47 2.75 4.06 -7.53
N SER A 48 2.06 2.95 -7.25
CA SER A 48 2.31 1.67 -7.92
C SER A 48 2.10 1.79 -9.44
N GLY A 49 0.97 2.36 -9.88
CA GLY A 49 0.68 2.60 -11.28
C GLY A 49 1.74 3.47 -11.97
N PHE A 50 2.19 4.54 -11.31
CA PHE A 50 3.25 5.42 -11.81
C PHE A 50 4.58 4.68 -11.98
N VAL A 51 5.05 3.98 -10.95
CA VAL A 51 6.36 3.30 -10.96
C VAL A 51 6.35 2.08 -11.88
N ILE A 52 5.27 1.31 -11.92
CA ILE A 52 5.14 0.15 -12.81
C ILE A 52 5.09 0.61 -14.27
N THR A 53 4.37 1.66 -14.59
CA THR A 53 4.37 2.22 -15.94
C THR A 53 5.76 2.68 -16.33
N HIS A 54 6.46 3.42 -15.46
CA HIS A 54 7.86 3.83 -15.71
C HIS A 54 8.77 2.65 -16.02
N ALA A 55 8.66 1.58 -15.26
CA ALA A 55 9.57 0.45 -15.36
C ALA A 55 9.27 -0.50 -16.52
N TYR A 56 8.00 -0.64 -16.94
CA TYR A 56 7.58 -1.77 -17.75
C TYR A 56 6.81 -1.45 -19.03
N ILE A 57 6.29 -0.24 -19.24
CA ILE A 57 5.47 0.09 -20.42
C ILE A 57 6.14 -0.24 -21.77
N HIS A 58 7.47 -0.15 -21.83
CA HIS A 58 8.26 -0.46 -23.03
C HIS A 58 8.96 -1.82 -22.98
N ARG A 59 8.69 -2.65 -21.96
CA ARG A 59 9.35 -3.93 -21.72
C ARG A 59 8.43 -5.13 -21.81
N LEU A 60 7.12 -4.91 -21.87
CA LEU A 60 6.12 -5.97 -21.97
C LEU A 60 5.74 -6.17 -23.44
N ASN A 61 6.58 -6.89 -24.19
CA ASN A 61 6.42 -7.09 -25.63
C ASN A 61 6.02 -8.52 -26.00
N SER A 62 6.14 -9.46 -25.06
CA SER A 62 5.81 -10.88 -25.26
C SER A 62 5.13 -11.48 -24.02
N THR A 63 4.44 -12.59 -24.19
CA THR A 63 3.85 -13.35 -23.07
C THR A 63 4.91 -13.79 -22.05
N ALA A 64 6.14 -14.07 -22.51
CA ALA A 64 7.27 -14.38 -21.64
C ALA A 64 7.67 -13.17 -20.78
N ASP A 65 7.65 -11.96 -21.34
CA ASP A 65 7.92 -10.73 -20.57
C ASP A 65 6.82 -10.49 -19.54
N GLY A 66 5.55 -10.71 -19.92
CA GLY A 66 4.41 -10.65 -19.01
C GLY A 66 4.53 -11.65 -17.87
N GLY A 67 4.85 -12.90 -18.15
CA GLY A 67 5.08 -13.92 -17.13
C GLY A 67 6.24 -13.56 -16.19
N ASN A 68 7.37 -13.11 -16.75
CA ASN A 68 8.52 -12.67 -15.95
C ASN A 68 8.20 -11.45 -15.07
N PHE A 69 7.40 -10.52 -15.58
CA PHE A 69 6.90 -9.38 -14.80
C PHE A 69 6.06 -9.84 -13.62
N LEU A 70 5.05 -10.70 -13.85
CA LEU A 70 4.17 -11.18 -12.80
C LEU A 70 4.92 -12.00 -11.73
N VAL A 71 5.87 -12.86 -12.12
CA VAL A 71 6.71 -13.60 -11.17
C VAL A 71 7.55 -12.64 -10.31
N ARG A 72 8.09 -11.55 -10.88
CA ARG A 72 8.81 -10.53 -10.10
C ARG A 72 7.89 -9.79 -9.14
N ARG A 73 6.67 -9.46 -9.56
CA ARG A 73 5.68 -8.81 -8.70
C ARG A 73 5.21 -9.74 -7.59
N LEU A 74 4.93 -11.00 -7.92
CA LEU A 74 4.59 -12.01 -6.93
C LEU A 74 5.72 -12.17 -5.89
N GLY A 75 6.98 -12.30 -6.34
CA GLY A 75 8.13 -12.36 -5.45
C GLY A 75 8.30 -11.11 -4.57
N ARG A 76 7.75 -9.97 -4.98
CA ARG A 76 7.76 -8.72 -4.19
C ARG A 76 6.74 -8.74 -3.05
N VAL A 77 5.55 -9.30 -3.29
CA VAL A 77 4.44 -9.17 -2.34
C VAL A 77 4.11 -10.47 -1.61
N TRP A 78 4.15 -11.61 -2.26
CA TRP A 78 3.66 -12.88 -1.74
C TRP A 78 4.44 -13.42 -0.53
N PRO A 79 5.80 -13.37 -0.46
CA PRO A 79 6.53 -14.00 0.64
C PRO A 79 6.17 -13.44 2.01
N LEU A 80 6.07 -12.12 2.13
CA LEU A 80 5.71 -11.48 3.39
C LEU A 80 4.21 -11.60 3.68
N HIS A 81 3.36 -11.54 2.64
CA HIS A 81 1.94 -11.79 2.78
C HIS A 81 1.68 -13.19 3.35
N ALA A 82 2.27 -14.24 2.78
CA ALA A 82 2.15 -15.61 3.28
C ALA A 82 2.71 -15.74 4.71
N ALA A 83 3.85 -15.13 5.01
CA ALA A 83 4.44 -15.16 6.34
C ALA A 83 3.55 -14.50 7.40
N THR A 84 2.93 -13.35 7.09
CA THR A 84 1.99 -12.71 8.02
C THR A 84 0.70 -13.51 8.17
N LEU A 85 0.14 -14.07 7.10
CA LEU A 85 -1.00 -14.98 7.16
C LEU A 85 -0.73 -16.17 8.10
N ILE A 86 0.42 -16.83 7.94
CA ILE A 86 0.84 -17.94 8.80
C ILE A 86 1.01 -17.47 10.24
N ALA A 87 1.51 -16.26 10.49
CA ALA A 87 1.72 -15.74 11.83
C ALA A 87 0.40 -15.48 12.61
N PHE A 88 -0.74 -15.32 11.94
CA PHE A 88 -2.05 -15.24 12.60
C PHE A 88 -2.56 -16.60 13.10
N ILE A 89 -2.15 -17.72 12.50
CA ILE A 89 -2.63 -19.07 12.89
C ILE A 89 -2.30 -19.39 14.36
N PRO A 90 -1.07 -19.24 14.86
CA PRO A 90 -0.78 -19.45 16.29
C PRO A 90 -1.61 -18.57 17.23
N LEU A 91 -1.95 -17.33 16.82
CA LEU A 91 -2.77 -16.45 17.64
C LEU A 91 -4.19 -16.98 17.80
N GLU A 92 -4.75 -17.59 16.75
CA GLU A 92 -6.06 -18.25 16.82
C GLU A 92 -5.98 -19.60 17.56
N MET A 93 -4.87 -20.34 17.44
CA MET A 93 -4.64 -21.55 18.24
C MET A 93 -4.59 -21.25 19.73
N VAL A 94 -3.90 -20.19 20.16
CA VAL A 94 -3.88 -19.74 21.56
C VAL A 94 -5.30 -19.38 22.03
N LYS A 95 -6.10 -18.72 21.18
CA LYS A 95 -7.51 -18.42 21.48
C LYS A 95 -8.33 -19.69 21.66
N ALA A 96 -8.13 -20.70 20.81
CA ALA A 96 -8.79 -22.00 20.91
C ALA A 96 -8.45 -22.75 22.22
N LEU A 97 -7.20 -22.65 22.67
CA LEU A 97 -6.72 -23.29 23.89
C LEU A 97 -7.10 -22.53 25.18
N ALA A 98 -7.28 -21.23 25.09
CA ALA A 98 -7.58 -20.36 26.24
C ALA A 98 -9.05 -20.44 26.71
N ILE A 99 -9.70 -21.57 26.57
CA ILE A 99 -11.09 -21.92 26.86
C ILE A 99 -11.74 -20.97 27.89
N SER A 100 -12.37 -19.94 27.41
CA SER A 100 -13.35 -19.15 28.13
C SER A 100 -14.23 -18.39 27.16
N GLY A 101 -15.15 -19.02 26.61
CA GLY A 101 -16.57 -18.84 26.38
C GLY A 101 -17.06 -17.71 25.46
N GLU A 102 -16.35 -16.67 25.12
CA GLU A 102 -17.00 -15.52 24.48
C GLU A 102 -16.94 -15.48 22.95
N THR A 103 -15.92 -16.04 22.32
CA THR A 103 -15.85 -16.12 20.85
C THR A 103 -15.13 -17.38 20.41
N ALA A 104 -15.72 -18.16 19.50
CA ALA A 104 -15.06 -19.34 18.94
C ALA A 104 -13.79 -18.94 18.15
N ALA A 105 -12.74 -19.76 18.24
CA ALA A 105 -11.55 -19.60 17.40
C ALA A 105 -11.85 -20.11 16.00
N PHE A 106 -11.10 -19.60 15.01
CA PHE A 106 -11.23 -19.98 13.61
C PHE A 106 -12.64 -19.74 13.01
N THR A 107 -13.31 -18.69 13.48
CA THR A 107 -14.61 -18.23 12.95
C THR A 107 -14.47 -16.84 12.32
N ASP A 108 -15.52 -16.40 11.66
CA ASP A 108 -15.64 -15.08 11.03
C ASP A 108 -14.43 -14.79 10.14
N ARG A 109 -13.75 -13.66 10.36
CA ARG A 109 -12.60 -13.26 9.57
C ARG A 109 -11.41 -14.23 9.60
N PHE A 110 -11.38 -15.15 10.57
CA PHE A 110 -10.31 -16.16 10.70
C PHE A 110 -10.77 -17.56 10.25
N ALA A 111 -11.81 -17.65 9.43
CA ALA A 111 -12.29 -18.92 8.89
C ALA A 111 -11.20 -19.63 8.07
N PRO A 112 -10.94 -20.93 8.29
CA PRO A 112 -9.94 -21.67 7.52
C PRO A 112 -10.21 -21.73 6.03
N SER A 113 -11.48 -21.64 5.60
CA SER A 113 -11.90 -21.59 4.21
C SER A 113 -11.25 -20.44 3.44
N SER A 114 -11.07 -19.29 4.10
CA SER A 114 -10.49 -18.09 3.48
C SER A 114 -8.95 -18.10 3.36
N ILE A 115 -8.26 -19.13 3.90
CA ILE A 115 -6.80 -19.26 3.75
C ILE A 115 -6.41 -19.38 2.28
N LEU A 116 -7.17 -20.15 1.48
CA LEU A 116 -6.87 -20.34 0.07
C LEU A 116 -7.06 -19.07 -0.74
N SER A 117 -8.16 -18.33 -0.52
CA SER A 117 -8.41 -17.05 -1.21
C SER A 117 -7.31 -16.03 -0.90
N ASN A 118 -6.81 -16.01 0.35
CA ASN A 118 -5.66 -15.19 0.75
C ASN A 118 -4.36 -15.65 0.06
N LEU A 119 -4.02 -16.94 0.08
CA LEU A 119 -2.80 -17.45 -0.55
C LEU A 119 -2.75 -17.19 -2.05
N PHE A 120 -3.90 -17.28 -2.73
CA PHE A 120 -4.02 -16.99 -4.17
C PHE A 120 -4.22 -15.50 -4.49
N LEU A 121 -4.26 -14.61 -3.49
CA LEU A 121 -4.45 -13.17 -3.65
C LEU A 121 -5.74 -12.82 -4.42
N VAL A 122 -6.84 -13.50 -4.10
CA VAL A 122 -8.15 -13.26 -4.73
C VAL A 122 -9.24 -12.81 -3.73
N HIS A 123 -8.89 -12.66 -2.44
CA HIS A 123 -9.81 -12.30 -1.36
C HIS A 123 -10.34 -10.85 -1.41
N SER A 124 -9.93 -10.03 -2.39
CA SER A 124 -10.51 -8.70 -2.66
C SER A 124 -11.41 -8.65 -3.90
N LEU A 125 -11.92 -9.81 -4.35
CA LEU A 125 -12.80 -9.93 -5.51
C LEU A 125 -14.28 -10.18 -5.15
N GLY A 126 -14.69 -9.87 -3.93
CA GLY A 126 -16.05 -10.16 -3.45
C GLY A 126 -16.33 -11.67 -3.29
N ILE A 127 -15.28 -12.48 -3.08
CA ILE A 127 -15.40 -13.93 -2.84
C ILE A 127 -15.69 -14.22 -1.36
N GLU A 128 -15.22 -13.34 -0.50
CA GLU A 128 -15.42 -13.40 0.95
C GLU A 128 -16.49 -12.38 1.37
N ASP A 129 -17.22 -12.69 2.43
CA ASP A 129 -18.27 -11.81 2.97
C ASP A 129 -17.71 -10.64 3.80
N GLY A 130 -16.38 -10.54 3.95
CA GLY A 130 -15.71 -9.51 4.71
C GLY A 130 -14.18 -9.59 4.63
N LEU A 131 -13.52 -8.74 5.39
CA LEU A 131 -12.06 -8.75 5.51
C LEU A 131 -11.59 -9.96 6.31
N THR A 132 -10.60 -10.69 5.80
CA THR A 132 -10.12 -11.94 6.38
C THR A 132 -8.66 -11.87 6.84
N TRP A 133 -8.30 -12.60 7.88
CA TRP A 133 -6.95 -12.78 8.45
C TRP A 133 -6.19 -11.48 8.66
N ASN A 134 -5.24 -11.20 7.80
CA ASN A 134 -4.46 -9.96 7.83
C ASN A 134 -5.22 -8.86 7.08
N ILE A 135 -6.05 -8.10 7.79
CA ILE A 135 -6.95 -7.10 7.22
C ILE A 135 -6.32 -6.26 6.11
N PRO A 136 -5.13 -5.63 6.27
CA PRO A 136 -4.56 -4.78 5.22
C PRO A 136 -4.25 -5.50 3.91
N SER A 137 -4.19 -6.84 3.92
CA SER A 137 -3.76 -7.62 2.75
C SER A 137 -4.73 -7.58 1.57
N TRP A 138 -5.98 -7.13 1.78
CA TRP A 138 -6.94 -6.94 0.69
C TRP A 138 -6.37 -6.05 -0.44
N SER A 139 -5.63 -5.00 -0.06
CA SER A 139 -5.03 -4.08 -1.02
C SER A 139 -3.93 -4.74 -1.86
N ILE A 140 -3.21 -5.72 -1.29
CA ILE A 140 -2.18 -6.50 -2.00
C ILE A 140 -2.81 -7.45 -3.01
N SER A 141 -3.95 -8.07 -2.67
CA SER A 141 -4.77 -8.84 -3.61
C SER A 141 -5.21 -7.96 -4.79
N ALA A 142 -5.81 -6.81 -4.51
CA ALA A 142 -6.26 -5.85 -5.52
C ALA A 142 -5.10 -5.34 -6.40
N GLU A 143 -3.95 -5.03 -5.79
CA GLU A 143 -2.76 -4.55 -6.51
C GLU A 143 -2.17 -5.63 -7.41
N PHE A 144 -2.11 -6.89 -6.96
CA PHE A 144 -1.61 -7.98 -7.80
C PHE A 144 -2.50 -8.21 -9.03
N LEU A 145 -3.81 -8.12 -8.86
CA LEU A 145 -4.76 -8.19 -9.97
C LEU A 145 -4.62 -7.00 -10.94
N ALA A 146 -4.34 -5.80 -10.42
CA ALA A 146 -4.04 -4.64 -11.26
C ALA A 146 -2.73 -4.84 -12.06
N TYR A 147 -1.73 -5.57 -11.52
CA TYR A 147 -0.54 -5.98 -12.30
C TYR A 147 -0.87 -6.93 -13.43
N VAL A 148 -1.75 -7.91 -13.20
CA VAL A 148 -2.24 -8.82 -14.24
C VAL A 148 -2.94 -8.03 -15.34
N THR A 149 -3.83 -7.12 -14.97
CA THR A 149 -4.57 -6.24 -15.90
C THR A 149 -3.62 -5.37 -16.71
N PHE A 150 -2.61 -4.74 -16.07
CA PHE A 150 -1.62 -3.92 -16.75
C PHE A 150 -0.78 -4.73 -17.74
N ALA A 151 -0.34 -5.93 -17.37
CA ALA A 151 0.42 -6.81 -18.27
C ALA A 151 -0.43 -7.23 -19.48
N ALA A 152 -1.67 -7.67 -19.25
CA ALA A 152 -2.60 -8.02 -20.32
C ALA A 152 -2.85 -6.84 -21.26
N LEU A 153 -3.08 -5.65 -20.71
CA LEU A 153 -3.29 -4.43 -21.48
C LEU A 153 -2.09 -4.09 -22.37
N CYS A 154 -0.86 -4.15 -21.84
CA CYS A 154 0.35 -3.88 -22.61
C CYS A 154 0.54 -4.89 -23.76
N LEU A 155 0.26 -6.18 -23.51
CA LEU A 155 0.41 -7.24 -24.50
C LEU A 155 -0.64 -7.17 -25.61
N LEU A 156 -1.87 -6.80 -25.28
CA LEU A 156 -2.99 -6.69 -26.23
C LEU A 156 -2.90 -5.40 -27.07
N ALA A 157 -2.66 -4.26 -26.44
CA ALA A 157 -2.71 -2.98 -27.10
C ALA A 157 -1.48 -2.68 -27.96
N ARG A 158 -0.30 -3.25 -27.63
CA ARG A 158 1.00 -3.13 -28.36
C ARG A 158 1.47 -1.71 -28.66
N ARG A 159 0.59 -0.70 -28.66
CA ARG A 159 0.88 0.71 -28.89
C ARG A 159 0.66 1.51 -27.61
N THR A 160 1.64 2.28 -27.20
CA THR A 160 1.63 3.04 -25.93
C THR A 160 0.42 3.98 -25.80
N TRP A 161 -0.04 4.58 -26.89
CA TRP A 161 -1.23 5.46 -26.84
C TRP A 161 -2.51 4.66 -26.58
N LEU A 162 -2.66 3.45 -27.17
CA LEU A 162 -3.79 2.56 -26.88
C LEU A 162 -3.77 2.13 -25.41
N VAL A 163 -2.58 1.76 -24.89
CA VAL A 163 -2.44 1.45 -23.44
C VAL A 163 -2.92 2.63 -22.59
N THR A 164 -2.56 3.87 -22.97
CA THR A 164 -2.96 5.06 -22.21
C THR A 164 -4.46 5.34 -22.29
N VAL A 165 -5.07 5.21 -23.48
CA VAL A 165 -6.53 5.39 -23.65
C VAL A 165 -7.30 4.33 -22.84
N SER A 166 -6.87 3.06 -22.92
CA SER A 166 -7.50 1.98 -22.13
C SER A 166 -7.25 2.17 -20.61
N ALA A 167 -6.09 2.69 -20.21
CA ALA A 167 -5.81 3.04 -18.82
C ALA A 167 -6.77 4.11 -18.28
N VAL A 168 -7.04 5.16 -19.08
CA VAL A 168 -8.05 6.18 -18.73
C VAL A 168 -9.43 5.54 -18.60
N ALA A 169 -9.82 4.67 -19.54
CA ALA A 169 -11.10 3.97 -19.49
C ALA A 169 -11.21 3.07 -18.25
N LEU A 170 -10.15 2.29 -17.91
CA LEU A 170 -10.14 1.44 -16.73
C LEU A 170 -10.18 2.25 -15.42
N SER A 171 -9.46 3.37 -15.36
CA SER A 171 -9.56 4.30 -14.23
C SER A 171 -10.98 4.86 -14.07
N ALA A 172 -11.60 5.30 -15.15
CA ALA A 172 -12.98 5.80 -15.15
C ALA A 172 -13.98 4.69 -14.75
N THR A 173 -13.81 3.47 -15.27
CA THR A 173 -14.64 2.31 -14.88
C THR A 173 -14.49 2.01 -13.38
N GLY A 174 -13.26 2.00 -12.85
CA GLY A 174 -13.03 1.82 -11.41
C GLY A 174 -13.73 2.88 -10.57
N ALA A 175 -13.60 4.15 -10.96
CA ALA A 175 -14.29 5.26 -10.30
C ALA A 175 -15.82 5.10 -10.38
N PHE A 176 -16.36 4.80 -11.55
CA PHE A 176 -17.79 4.61 -11.78
C PHE A 176 -18.38 3.49 -10.91
N VAL A 177 -17.69 2.34 -10.85
CA VAL A 177 -18.14 1.22 -10.02
C VAL A 177 -18.11 1.59 -8.54
N VAL A 178 -17.01 2.16 -8.06
CA VAL A 178 -16.90 2.54 -6.63
C VAL A 178 -17.92 3.61 -6.26
N MET A 179 -18.14 4.62 -7.11
CA MET A 179 -19.13 5.68 -6.86
C MET A 179 -20.58 5.18 -6.94
N GLY A 180 -20.85 4.14 -7.73
CA GLY A 180 -22.21 3.65 -7.97
C GLY A 180 -22.67 2.55 -6.99
N TRP A 181 -21.74 1.80 -6.41
CA TRP A 181 -22.09 0.59 -5.65
C TRP A 181 -21.44 0.49 -4.26
N SER A 182 -20.47 1.35 -3.90
CA SER A 182 -19.90 1.33 -2.56
C SER A 182 -20.75 2.13 -1.58
N ASP A 183 -21.18 1.50 -0.49
CA ASP A 183 -21.94 2.14 0.60
C ASP A 183 -21.05 3.01 1.51
N GLN A 184 -19.71 2.87 1.40
CA GLN A 184 -18.74 3.57 2.24
C GLN A 184 -17.85 4.55 1.45
N TYR A 185 -18.41 5.16 0.41
CA TYR A 185 -17.67 6.04 -0.49
C TYR A 185 -16.46 5.32 -1.10
N ILE A 186 -15.23 5.88 -0.97
CA ILE A 186 -14.03 5.21 -1.49
C ILE A 186 -13.50 4.12 -0.55
N ASP A 187 -13.98 4.03 0.70
CA ASP A 187 -13.46 3.07 1.68
C ASP A 187 -14.05 1.67 1.49
N THR A 188 -13.93 1.14 0.29
CA THR A 188 -14.28 -0.22 -0.10
C THR A 188 -13.04 -1.10 -0.18
N SER A 189 -13.15 -2.39 0.14
CA SER A 189 -11.99 -3.27 0.36
C SER A 189 -12.16 -4.69 -0.21
N PHE A 190 -12.93 -5.56 0.44
CA PHE A 190 -13.09 -6.97 0.05
C PHE A 190 -14.06 -7.15 -1.13
N ASP A 191 -14.98 -6.22 -1.31
CA ASP A 191 -16.05 -6.18 -2.31
C ASP A 191 -15.60 -5.49 -3.61
N PHE A 192 -15.43 -4.16 -3.59
CA PHE A 192 -15.03 -3.35 -4.74
C PHE A 192 -13.57 -2.90 -4.68
N GLY A 193 -12.74 -3.47 -3.80
CA GLY A 193 -11.33 -3.09 -3.62
C GLY A 193 -10.50 -3.19 -4.89
N TYR A 194 -10.79 -4.15 -5.77
CA TYR A 194 -10.16 -4.24 -7.07
C TYR A 194 -10.47 -3.03 -7.96
N PHE A 195 -11.72 -2.57 -8.00
CA PHE A 195 -12.12 -1.39 -8.78
C PHE A 195 -11.53 -0.10 -8.19
N ARG A 196 -11.47 0.03 -6.86
CA ARG A 196 -10.73 1.10 -6.17
C ARG A 196 -9.26 1.10 -6.59
N CYS A 197 -8.63 -0.07 -6.64
CA CYS A 197 -7.25 -0.21 -7.10
C CYS A 197 -7.10 0.15 -8.59
N LEU A 198 -8.01 -0.28 -9.47
CA LEU A 198 -7.97 0.11 -10.89
C LEU A 198 -8.03 1.63 -11.05
N TYR A 199 -8.93 2.30 -10.31
CA TYR A 199 -9.03 3.74 -10.32
C TYR A 199 -7.71 4.39 -9.93
N GLY A 200 -7.10 4.01 -8.79
CA GLY A 200 -5.83 4.57 -8.33
C GLY A 200 -4.65 4.22 -9.24
N PHE A 201 -4.49 2.94 -9.58
CA PHE A 201 -3.37 2.44 -10.36
C PHE A 201 -3.30 3.08 -11.76
N PHE A 202 -4.42 3.13 -12.46
CA PHE A 202 -4.43 3.71 -13.80
C PHE A 202 -4.42 5.25 -13.79
N THR A 203 -4.88 5.91 -12.72
CA THR A 203 -4.57 7.33 -12.47
C THR A 203 -3.07 7.55 -12.34
N GLY A 204 -2.35 6.65 -11.66
CA GLY A 204 -0.89 6.66 -11.57
C GLY A 204 -0.21 6.46 -12.93
N HIS A 205 -0.75 5.60 -13.80
CA HIS A 205 -0.30 5.49 -15.20
C HIS A 205 -0.41 6.83 -15.92
N VAL A 206 -1.56 7.49 -15.83
CA VAL A 206 -1.79 8.80 -16.46
C VAL A 206 -0.82 9.85 -15.91
N ALA A 207 -0.63 9.90 -14.60
CA ALA A 207 0.33 10.80 -13.94
C ALA A 207 1.76 10.61 -14.49
N TYR A 208 2.18 9.35 -14.72
CA TYR A 208 3.48 9.07 -15.36
C TYR A 208 3.53 9.56 -16.80
N ARG A 209 2.47 9.39 -17.59
CA ARG A 209 2.43 9.89 -18.97
C ARG A 209 2.51 11.41 -19.03
N LEU A 210 1.81 12.09 -18.11
CA LEU A 210 1.91 13.56 -17.97
C LEU A 210 3.33 13.98 -17.55
N PHE A 211 3.95 13.27 -16.61
CA PHE A 211 5.35 13.51 -16.22
C PHE A 211 6.30 13.39 -17.39
N GLN A 212 6.18 12.35 -18.24
CA GLN A 212 6.98 12.19 -19.45
C GLN A 212 6.77 13.33 -20.45
N ALA A 213 5.51 13.70 -20.72
CA ALA A 213 5.16 14.75 -21.65
C ALA A 213 5.72 16.11 -21.19
N THR A 214 5.56 16.46 -19.92
CA THR A 214 6.06 17.71 -19.34
C THR A 214 7.58 17.79 -19.40
N ARG A 215 8.26 16.68 -19.08
CA ARG A 215 9.72 16.59 -19.13
C ARG A 215 10.25 16.65 -20.57
N GLY A 216 9.60 15.98 -21.52
CA GLY A 216 9.97 15.92 -22.93
C GLY A 216 9.73 17.24 -23.68
N ALA A 217 8.67 17.95 -23.34
CA ALA A 217 8.36 19.26 -23.95
C ALA A 217 9.36 20.37 -23.56
N GLY A 218 10.30 20.09 -22.68
CA GLY A 218 11.22 21.10 -22.17
C GLY A 218 10.48 22.28 -21.50
N LEU A 219 9.22 22.08 -21.07
CA LEU A 219 8.39 23.14 -20.52
C LEU A 219 9.05 23.77 -19.29
N LEU A 220 9.73 22.94 -18.49
CA LEU A 220 10.51 23.40 -17.35
C LEU A 220 11.79 24.13 -17.75
N SER A 221 12.39 23.81 -18.91
CA SER A 221 13.57 24.53 -19.44
C SER A 221 13.21 25.85 -20.11
N ARG A 222 11.95 26.06 -20.50
CA ARG A 222 11.43 27.31 -21.07
C ARG A 222 10.97 28.31 -20.00
N LEU A 223 10.64 27.85 -18.79
CA LEU A 223 10.50 28.76 -17.66
C LEU A 223 11.87 29.41 -17.41
N PRO A 224 11.95 30.69 -16.97
CA PRO A 224 13.21 31.38 -16.74
C PRO A 224 13.99 30.79 -15.57
N MET A 225 14.16 29.48 -15.57
CA MET A 225 14.91 28.67 -14.61
C MET A 225 16.44 28.87 -14.74
N ARG A 226 16.89 29.75 -15.60
CA ARG A 226 18.32 30.14 -15.69
C ARG A 226 18.86 30.78 -14.41
N ARG A 227 17.97 31.20 -13.52
CA ARG A 227 18.34 31.57 -12.15
C ARG A 227 17.98 30.40 -11.23
N PRO A 228 18.95 29.73 -10.59
CA PRO A 228 18.70 28.58 -9.70
C PRO A 228 17.65 28.85 -8.64
N THR A 229 17.48 30.13 -8.26
CA THR A 229 16.55 30.61 -7.24
C THR A 229 15.07 30.53 -7.67
N VAL A 230 14.71 30.91 -8.89
CA VAL A 230 13.30 30.97 -9.33
C VAL A 230 12.72 29.56 -9.52
N GLY A 231 13.47 28.66 -10.15
CA GLY A 231 13.03 27.28 -10.37
C GLY A 231 12.84 26.52 -9.06
N SER A 232 13.73 26.72 -8.09
CA SER A 232 13.60 26.11 -6.76
C SER A 232 12.45 26.72 -5.94
N THR A 233 12.10 27.99 -6.15
CA THR A 233 10.97 28.64 -5.49
C THR A 233 9.63 28.07 -6.01
N ILE A 234 9.46 27.97 -7.34
CA ILE A 234 8.24 27.40 -7.93
C ILE A 234 8.07 25.94 -7.49
N ALA A 235 9.13 25.14 -7.55
CA ALA A 235 9.10 23.76 -7.08
C ALA A 235 8.76 23.68 -5.58
N GLY A 236 9.36 24.54 -4.74
CA GLY A 236 9.07 24.59 -3.32
C GLY A 236 7.62 24.98 -3.02
N LEU A 237 7.06 25.97 -3.75
CA LEU A 237 5.66 26.37 -3.63
C LEU A 237 4.71 25.24 -4.07
N SER A 238 4.98 24.59 -5.21
CA SER A 238 4.13 23.48 -5.68
C SER A 238 4.14 22.30 -4.71
N GLU A 239 5.30 21.97 -4.15
CA GLU A 239 5.42 20.92 -3.11
C GLU A 239 4.69 21.33 -1.82
N GLY A 240 4.83 22.59 -1.36
CA GLY A 240 4.15 23.11 -0.18
C GLY A 240 2.63 23.11 -0.32
N LEU A 241 2.11 23.57 -1.47
CA LEU A 241 0.68 23.55 -1.78
C LEU A 241 0.15 22.11 -1.87
N SER A 242 0.90 21.21 -2.48
CA SER A 242 0.54 19.79 -2.55
C SER A 242 0.47 19.16 -1.16
N LEU A 243 1.46 19.42 -0.29
CA LEU A 243 1.44 18.93 1.09
C LEU A 243 0.26 19.50 1.89
N ALA A 244 0.00 20.79 1.79
CA ALA A 244 -1.14 21.42 2.44
C ALA A 244 -2.47 20.83 1.94
N ALA A 245 -2.60 20.61 0.61
CA ALA A 245 -3.76 19.97 0.03
C ALA A 245 -3.96 18.55 0.56
N VAL A 246 -2.89 17.75 0.68
CA VAL A 246 -2.96 16.40 1.28
C VAL A 246 -3.44 16.46 2.72
N ILE A 247 -2.85 17.34 3.55
CA ILE A 247 -3.21 17.46 4.97
C ILE A 247 -4.69 17.85 5.13
N ILE A 248 -5.14 18.86 4.40
CA ILE A 248 -6.53 19.31 4.46
C ILE A 248 -7.47 18.23 3.94
N PHE A 249 -7.16 17.66 2.78
CA PHE A 249 -8.00 16.64 2.15
C PHE A 249 -8.15 15.40 3.03
N VAL A 250 -7.06 14.83 3.52
CA VAL A 250 -7.08 13.63 4.37
C VAL A 250 -7.86 13.90 5.66
N ALA A 251 -7.75 15.11 6.23
CA ALA A 251 -8.49 15.48 7.42
C ALA A 251 -10.01 15.70 7.19
N THR A 252 -10.43 16.08 5.97
CA THR A 252 -11.81 16.51 5.68
C THR A 252 -12.59 15.54 4.80
N ALA A 253 -11.93 14.71 3.98
CA ALA A 253 -12.58 13.81 3.04
C ALA A 253 -13.01 12.46 3.65
N ARG A 254 -12.69 12.22 4.92
CA ARG A 254 -13.04 10.99 5.61
C ARG A 254 -14.57 10.83 5.68
N GLY A 255 -15.07 9.64 5.27
CA GLY A 255 -16.47 9.27 5.43
C GLY A 255 -17.46 10.11 4.62
N ASN A 256 -17.01 10.74 3.54
CA ASN A 256 -17.89 11.53 2.66
C ASN A 256 -17.48 11.44 1.18
N ALA A 257 -18.33 11.98 0.29
CA ALA A 257 -18.15 11.91 -1.15
C ALA A 257 -16.87 12.58 -1.67
N LEU A 258 -16.26 13.51 -0.92
CA LEU A 258 -14.99 14.14 -1.31
C LEU A 258 -13.88 13.08 -1.42
N SER A 259 -13.96 11.99 -0.63
CA SER A 259 -12.97 10.92 -0.66
C SER A 259 -12.80 10.26 -2.03
N TYR A 260 -13.82 10.27 -2.90
CA TYR A 260 -13.70 9.80 -4.28
C TYR A 260 -12.62 10.54 -5.10
N ALA A 261 -12.24 11.76 -4.70
CA ALA A 261 -11.18 12.50 -5.36
C ALA A 261 -9.76 12.07 -4.94
N SER A 262 -9.61 11.14 -3.98
CA SER A 262 -8.29 10.75 -3.45
C SER A 262 -7.31 10.26 -4.53
N PRO A 263 -7.67 9.40 -5.51
CA PRO A 263 -6.71 9.00 -6.53
C PRO A 263 -6.27 10.17 -7.42
N LEU A 264 -7.15 11.13 -7.70
CA LEU A 264 -6.81 12.30 -8.53
C LEU A 264 -5.85 13.24 -7.78
N LEU A 265 -6.12 13.52 -6.50
CA LEU A 265 -5.23 14.32 -5.67
C LEU A 265 -3.86 13.64 -5.56
N PHE A 266 -3.82 12.34 -5.25
CA PHE A 266 -2.55 11.62 -5.14
C PHE A 266 -1.83 11.48 -6.48
N GLY A 267 -2.57 11.43 -7.61
CA GLY A 267 -1.99 11.52 -8.95
C GLY A 267 -1.24 12.83 -9.16
N LEU A 268 -1.83 13.96 -8.76
CA LEU A 268 -1.19 15.28 -8.79
C LEU A 268 0.04 15.32 -7.86
N VAL A 269 -0.08 14.83 -6.64
CA VAL A 269 1.03 14.78 -5.66
C VAL A 269 2.20 13.97 -6.20
N VAL A 270 1.95 12.75 -6.71
CA VAL A 270 2.98 11.90 -7.31
C VAL A 270 3.62 12.60 -8.52
N TRP A 271 2.83 13.27 -9.36
CA TRP A 271 3.34 14.03 -10.49
C TRP A 271 4.25 15.19 -10.06
N VAL A 272 3.84 16.00 -9.07
CA VAL A 272 4.64 17.12 -8.56
C VAL A 272 5.94 16.62 -7.95
N PHE A 273 5.88 15.64 -7.05
CA PHE A 273 7.06 15.14 -6.34
C PHE A 273 7.98 14.26 -7.20
N ALA A 274 7.53 13.78 -8.36
CA ALA A 274 8.38 13.08 -9.32
C ALA A 274 9.46 13.98 -9.96
N PHE A 275 9.32 15.31 -9.90
CA PHE A 275 10.35 16.27 -10.35
C PHE A 275 11.45 16.51 -9.31
N GLU A 276 11.23 16.16 -8.05
CA GLU A 276 12.24 16.21 -6.97
C GLU A 276 12.94 17.58 -6.81
N GLY A 277 12.21 18.70 -7.03
CA GLY A 277 12.81 20.02 -7.21
C GLY A 277 12.83 20.93 -5.98
N GLY A 278 11.98 20.69 -4.97
CA GLY A 278 11.75 21.61 -3.86
C GLY A 278 12.42 21.23 -2.55
N VAL A 279 12.06 21.94 -1.48
CA VAL A 279 12.63 21.75 -0.14
C VAL A 279 12.12 20.47 0.50
N ILE A 280 10.82 20.15 0.31
CA ILE A 280 10.20 18.94 0.86
C ILE A 280 10.82 17.71 0.19
N SER A 281 11.07 17.76 -1.11
CA SER A 281 11.80 16.71 -1.83
C SER A 281 13.17 16.45 -1.23
N ARG A 282 13.92 17.50 -0.89
CA ARG A 282 15.24 17.35 -0.23
C ARG A 282 15.13 16.65 1.13
N LEU A 283 14.12 17.01 1.92
CA LEU A 283 13.84 16.37 3.20
C LEU A 283 13.51 14.88 3.01
N LEU A 284 12.58 14.55 2.11
CA LEU A 284 12.15 13.18 1.85
C LEU A 284 13.26 12.30 1.24
N ALA A 285 14.22 12.90 0.56
CA ALA A 285 15.40 12.20 0.04
C ALA A 285 16.46 11.88 1.12
N MET A 286 16.33 12.39 2.35
CA MET A 286 17.27 12.11 3.44
C MET A 286 17.23 10.64 3.88
N ARG A 287 18.35 10.15 4.40
CA ARG A 287 18.55 8.73 4.78
C ARG A 287 17.44 8.12 5.65
N PRO A 288 16.88 8.80 6.69
CA PRO A 288 15.82 8.21 7.50
C PRO A 288 14.56 7.89 6.69
N PHE A 289 14.13 8.82 5.82
CA PHE A 289 12.94 8.63 4.98
C PHE A 289 13.15 7.55 3.92
N GLN A 290 14.35 7.48 3.33
CA GLN A 290 14.73 6.42 2.39
C GLN A 290 14.76 5.04 3.07
N TRP A 291 15.28 4.98 4.29
CA TRP A 291 15.31 3.77 5.09
C TRP A 291 13.89 3.28 5.41
N LEU A 292 13.00 4.19 5.81
CA LEU A 292 11.60 3.90 6.08
C LEU A 292 10.86 3.50 4.80
N GLY A 293 11.06 4.24 3.71
CA GLY A 293 10.48 3.96 2.40
C GLY A 293 10.82 2.57 1.86
N ALA A 294 12.05 2.10 2.09
CA ALA A 294 12.46 0.75 1.72
C ALA A 294 11.68 -0.34 2.49
N ARG A 295 11.24 -0.05 3.71
CA ARG A 295 10.51 -0.96 4.60
C ARG A 295 8.99 -0.77 4.61
N SER A 296 8.49 0.18 3.83
CA SER A 296 7.07 0.58 3.86
C SER A 296 6.11 -0.58 3.63
N TYR A 297 6.46 -1.54 2.77
CA TYR A 297 5.67 -2.74 2.55
C TYR A 297 5.66 -3.64 3.79
N SER A 298 6.81 -3.85 4.42
CA SER A 298 6.90 -4.60 5.68
C SER A 298 6.11 -3.90 6.80
N VAL A 299 6.21 -2.56 6.95
CA VAL A 299 5.39 -1.76 7.91
C VAL A 299 3.91 -2.01 7.66
N TYR A 300 3.47 -1.90 6.40
CA TYR A 300 2.08 -2.08 6.01
C TYR A 300 1.56 -3.50 6.28
N MET A 301 2.38 -4.54 6.09
CA MET A 301 1.94 -5.92 6.28
C MET A 301 1.93 -6.38 7.73
N VAL A 302 2.85 -5.88 8.57
CA VAL A 302 2.99 -6.37 9.94
C VAL A 302 2.17 -5.60 10.96
N HIS A 303 1.68 -4.38 10.64
CA HIS A 303 1.03 -3.53 11.64
C HIS A 303 -0.22 -4.17 12.26
N ALA A 304 -1.05 -4.87 11.47
CA ALA A 304 -2.23 -5.54 11.99
C ALA A 304 -1.89 -6.73 12.91
N LEU A 305 -0.80 -7.46 12.61
CA LEU A 305 -0.30 -8.50 13.49
C LEU A 305 0.17 -7.92 14.83
N VAL A 306 0.87 -6.78 14.79
CA VAL A 306 1.32 -6.08 16.01
C VAL A 306 0.12 -5.55 16.79
N ILE A 307 -0.92 -5.00 16.16
CA ILE A 307 -2.17 -4.60 16.81
C ILE A 307 -2.78 -5.80 17.56
N ALA A 308 -2.92 -6.94 16.88
CA ALA A 308 -3.49 -8.14 17.48
C ALA A 308 -2.70 -8.60 18.74
N LEU A 309 -1.38 -8.43 18.75
CA LEU A 309 -0.55 -8.71 19.92
C LEU A 309 -0.80 -7.71 21.07
N TYR A 310 -0.93 -6.41 20.76
CA TYR A 310 -1.24 -5.38 21.76
C TYR A 310 -2.63 -5.57 22.35
N GLU A 311 -3.64 -5.88 21.55
CA GLU A 311 -5.00 -6.18 22.02
C GLU A 311 -5.01 -7.42 22.93
N LYS A 312 -4.32 -8.50 22.52
CA LYS A 312 -4.23 -9.72 23.36
C LYS A 312 -3.47 -9.44 24.66
N ALA A 313 -2.43 -8.62 24.66
CA ALA A 313 -1.73 -8.19 25.86
C ALA A 313 -2.65 -7.37 26.80
N ALA A 314 -3.44 -6.44 26.25
CA ALA A 314 -4.42 -5.67 27.01
C ALA A 314 -5.49 -6.59 27.63
N VAL A 315 -6.04 -7.55 26.88
CA VAL A 315 -7.00 -8.56 27.41
C VAL A 315 -6.37 -9.39 28.53
N ALA A 316 -5.14 -9.85 28.36
CA ALA A 316 -4.44 -10.62 29.39
C ALA A 316 -4.20 -9.78 30.66
N THR A 317 -3.80 -8.52 30.50
CA THR A 317 -3.62 -7.59 31.62
C THR A 317 -4.93 -7.33 32.35
N GLN A 318 -6.03 -7.11 31.63
CA GLN A 318 -7.37 -6.96 32.23
C GLN A 318 -7.76 -8.17 33.07
N ARG A 319 -7.52 -9.38 32.57
CA ARG A 319 -7.85 -10.63 33.31
C ARG A 319 -7.00 -10.81 34.57
N LEU A 320 -5.71 -10.46 34.51
CA LEU A 320 -4.77 -10.62 35.60
C LEU A 320 -4.94 -9.54 36.70
N SER A 321 -5.20 -8.29 36.29
CA SER A 321 -5.29 -7.15 37.20
C SER A 321 -6.72 -6.88 37.71
N GLY A 322 -7.75 -7.39 37.01
CA GLY A 322 -9.14 -7.03 37.24
C GLY A 322 -9.52 -5.61 36.85
N GLN A 323 -8.56 -4.83 36.27
CA GLN A 323 -8.78 -3.44 35.85
C GLN A 323 -9.26 -3.40 34.40
N PRO A 324 -10.23 -2.54 34.06
CA PRO A 324 -10.66 -2.38 32.67
C PRO A 324 -9.54 -1.80 31.81
N MET A 325 -9.26 -2.46 30.68
CA MET A 325 -8.24 -2.05 29.72
C MET A 325 -8.83 -1.55 28.41
N PHE A 326 -10.14 -1.49 28.33
CA PHE A 326 -10.86 -1.03 27.13
C PHE A 326 -11.99 -0.08 27.51
N VAL A 327 -12.28 0.83 26.59
CA VAL A 327 -13.44 1.72 26.61
C VAL A 327 -14.14 1.65 25.25
N GLU A 328 -15.46 1.69 25.26
CA GLU A 328 -16.27 1.83 24.06
C GLU A 328 -16.52 3.31 23.81
N GLN A 329 -16.21 3.79 22.60
CA GLN A 329 -16.41 5.17 22.22
C GLN A 329 -17.17 5.21 20.90
N ALA A 330 -18.30 5.92 20.89
CA ALA A 330 -19.05 6.17 19.66
C ALA A 330 -18.25 7.12 18.76
N THR A 331 -17.91 6.67 17.55
CA THR A 331 -17.19 7.43 16.55
C THR A 331 -17.87 7.22 15.19
N ASP A 332 -18.35 8.28 14.57
CA ASP A 332 -19.02 8.27 13.25
C ASP A 332 -20.19 7.27 13.11
N GLY A 333 -20.94 7.05 14.20
CA GLY A 333 -22.11 6.16 14.21
C GLY A 333 -21.79 4.67 14.44
N ALA A 334 -20.53 4.33 14.67
CA ALA A 334 -20.08 3.01 15.11
C ALA A 334 -19.50 3.08 16.53
N GLU A 335 -19.61 2.00 17.29
CA GLU A 335 -18.93 1.84 18.57
C GLU A 335 -17.55 1.23 18.34
N ASP A 336 -16.52 2.07 18.52
CA ASP A 336 -15.12 1.62 18.45
C ASP A 336 -14.66 1.19 19.85
N ARG A 337 -14.11 -0.01 19.95
CA ARG A 337 -13.46 -0.49 21.17
C ARG A 337 -12.01 -0.03 21.19
N LEU A 338 -11.67 0.84 22.13
CA LEU A 338 -10.34 1.44 22.26
C LEU A 338 -9.58 0.85 23.46
N ILE A 339 -8.29 0.60 23.29
CA ILE A 339 -7.39 0.33 24.42
C ILE A 339 -7.32 1.62 25.25
N SER A 340 -7.62 1.49 26.56
CA SER A 340 -7.66 2.64 27.47
C SER A 340 -7.25 2.21 28.87
N PHE A 341 -6.19 2.81 29.39
CA PHE A 341 -5.76 2.68 30.78
C PHE A 341 -5.00 3.95 31.21
N GLY A 342 -5.35 4.50 32.35
CA GLY A 342 -4.72 5.72 32.85
C GLY A 342 -5.06 6.98 32.07
N ALA A 343 -4.12 7.94 31.98
CA ALA A 343 -4.34 9.23 31.36
C ALA A 343 -4.16 9.18 29.83
N THR A 344 -4.81 10.06 29.08
CA THR A 344 -4.79 10.17 27.61
C THR A 344 -3.37 10.21 27.02
N TRP A 345 -2.44 10.96 27.66
CA TRP A 345 -1.06 11.03 27.22
C TRP A 345 -0.32 9.69 27.30
N MET A 346 -0.72 8.79 28.22
CA MET A 346 -0.16 7.42 28.30
C MET A 346 -0.56 6.60 27.08
N MET A 347 -1.76 6.84 26.55
CA MET A 347 -2.21 6.20 25.30
C MET A 347 -1.46 6.73 24.10
N ASP A 348 -1.05 8.00 24.10
CA ASP A 348 -0.15 8.54 23.07
C ASP A 348 1.23 7.88 23.12
N LEU A 349 1.79 7.68 24.33
CA LEU A 349 3.03 6.92 24.48
C LEU A 349 2.88 5.46 24.05
N LEU A 350 1.73 4.84 24.33
CA LEU A 350 1.43 3.49 23.84
C LEU A 350 1.40 3.46 22.30
N ALA A 351 0.77 4.45 21.65
CA ALA A 351 0.75 4.55 20.20
C ALA A 351 2.16 4.74 19.59
N LEU A 352 3.02 5.53 20.25
CA LEU A 352 4.41 5.67 19.84
C LEU A 352 5.21 4.37 20.06
N ALA A 353 4.99 3.67 21.16
CA ALA A 353 5.59 2.36 21.44
C ALA A 353 5.13 1.32 20.41
N TYR A 354 3.84 1.32 20.06
CA TYR A 354 3.28 0.51 18.98
C TYR A 354 3.98 0.79 17.64
N LEU A 355 4.09 2.06 17.22
CA LEU A 355 4.79 2.41 15.98
C LEU A 355 6.26 1.98 16.01
N GLY A 356 6.94 2.14 17.14
CA GLY A 356 8.31 1.64 17.35
C GLY A 356 8.40 0.12 17.16
N THR A 357 7.44 -0.62 17.73
CA THR A 357 7.34 -2.09 17.57
C THR A 357 7.08 -2.48 16.12
N VAL A 358 6.15 -1.80 15.44
CA VAL A 358 5.87 -2.02 14.01
C VAL A 358 7.13 -1.82 13.17
N VAL A 359 7.87 -0.74 13.39
CA VAL A 359 9.10 -0.44 12.65
C VAL A 359 10.19 -1.48 12.94
N ALA A 360 10.32 -1.94 14.19
CA ALA A 360 11.26 -3.00 14.57
C ALA A 360 10.92 -4.33 13.88
N VAL A 361 9.67 -4.79 14.00
CA VAL A 361 9.18 -6.03 13.34
C VAL A 361 9.31 -5.91 11.83
N ALA A 362 8.93 -4.76 11.24
CA ALA A 362 9.07 -4.49 9.82
C ALA A 362 10.55 -4.56 9.36
N SER A 363 11.50 -4.13 10.18
CA SER A 363 12.92 -4.20 9.84
C SER A 363 13.43 -5.65 9.83
N LEU A 364 12.95 -6.47 10.75
CA LEU A 364 13.26 -7.92 10.80
C LEU A 364 12.65 -8.64 9.59
N THR A 365 11.36 -8.44 9.34
CA THR A 365 10.66 -9.10 8.23
C THR A 365 11.16 -8.62 6.86
N TYR A 366 11.52 -7.35 6.72
CA TYR A 366 12.20 -6.83 5.53
C TYR A 366 13.51 -7.60 5.24
N ARG A 367 14.35 -7.76 6.27
CA ARG A 367 15.66 -8.40 6.15
C ARG A 367 15.57 -9.91 5.92
N PHE A 368 14.68 -10.59 6.66
CA PHE A 368 14.66 -12.07 6.73
C PHE A 368 13.57 -12.72 5.87
N VAL A 369 12.56 -11.98 5.45
CA VAL A 369 11.44 -12.52 4.66
C VAL A 369 11.33 -11.82 3.30
N GLU A 370 11.22 -10.48 3.28
CA GLU A 370 10.94 -9.74 2.06
C GLU A 370 12.11 -9.82 1.06
N ILE A 371 13.33 -9.47 1.47
CA ILE A 371 14.52 -9.52 0.59
C ILE A 371 14.85 -10.95 0.13
N PRO A 372 14.94 -11.96 1.03
CA PRO A 372 15.18 -13.34 0.60
C PRO A 372 14.10 -13.88 -0.33
N GLY A 373 12.82 -13.56 -0.05
CA GLY A 373 11.72 -13.93 -0.92
C GLY A 373 11.85 -13.37 -2.33
N GLN A 374 12.11 -12.06 -2.45
CA GLN A 374 12.34 -11.42 -3.76
C GLN A 374 13.51 -12.04 -4.52
N SER A 375 14.60 -12.36 -3.83
CA SER A 375 15.78 -12.98 -4.45
C SER A 375 15.48 -14.40 -4.94
N SER A 376 14.73 -15.18 -4.18
CA SER A 376 14.34 -16.55 -4.56
C SER A 376 13.50 -16.57 -5.83
N PHE A 377 12.46 -15.71 -5.92
CA PHE A 377 11.65 -15.59 -7.14
C PHE A 377 12.46 -15.07 -8.33
N SER A 378 13.41 -14.17 -8.12
CA SER A 378 14.30 -13.68 -9.17
C SER A 378 15.25 -14.77 -9.67
N ALA A 379 15.72 -15.66 -8.79
CA ALA A 379 16.56 -16.80 -9.15
C ALA A 379 15.82 -17.83 -10.00
N LEU A 380 14.50 -18.02 -9.79
CA LEU A 380 13.67 -18.88 -10.66
C LEU A 380 13.68 -18.40 -12.12
N LEU A 381 13.66 -17.10 -12.34
CA LEU A 381 13.71 -16.50 -13.68
C LEU A 381 15.07 -16.64 -14.34
N SER A 382 16.17 -16.56 -13.57
CA SER A 382 17.53 -16.70 -14.13
C SER A 382 17.83 -18.13 -14.58
N LYS A 383 17.32 -19.14 -13.88
CA LYS A 383 17.46 -20.56 -14.26
C LYS A 383 16.78 -20.87 -15.60
N ARG A 384 15.68 -20.19 -15.95
CA ARG A 384 14.98 -20.35 -17.23
C ARG A 384 15.72 -19.74 -18.42
N ARG A 385 16.72 -18.87 -18.18
CA ARG A 385 17.52 -18.18 -19.22
C ARG A 385 18.84 -18.86 -19.58
N LYS A 386 19.20 -20.02 -19.03
CA LYS A 386 20.40 -20.73 -19.46
C LYS A 386 20.23 -21.10 -20.93
N PRO A 387 21.10 -20.65 -21.85
CA PRO A 387 21.04 -21.05 -23.24
C PRO A 387 21.24 -22.56 -23.32
N ALA A 388 20.48 -23.21 -24.22
CA ALA A 388 20.80 -24.58 -24.63
C ALA A 388 22.27 -24.60 -25.07
N VAL A 389 23.07 -25.44 -24.45
CA VAL A 389 24.44 -25.70 -24.85
C VAL A 389 24.40 -26.08 -26.34
N ARG A 390 24.97 -25.23 -27.21
CA ARG A 390 25.19 -25.63 -28.61
C ARG A 390 26.00 -26.92 -28.58
N PRO A 391 25.52 -27.99 -29.21
CA PRO A 391 26.37 -29.17 -29.39
C PRO A 391 27.62 -28.72 -30.14
N ALA A 392 28.77 -29.13 -29.62
CA ALA A 392 30.05 -28.93 -30.28
C ALA A 392 29.95 -29.45 -31.72
N ALA A 393 30.30 -28.62 -32.68
CA ALA A 393 30.47 -29.03 -34.06
C ALA A 393 31.51 -30.17 -34.06
N MET A 394 31.10 -31.34 -34.46
CA MET A 394 32.03 -32.41 -34.80
C MET A 394 32.89 -31.91 -35.96
N GLU A 395 34.16 -31.62 -35.71
CA GLU A 395 35.16 -31.52 -36.76
C GLU A 395 35.28 -32.87 -37.40
N VAL A 396 34.82 -32.96 -38.64
CA VAL A 396 35.11 -34.11 -39.52
C VAL A 396 36.47 -33.85 -40.14
N THR A 397 37.49 -34.60 -39.72
CA THR A 397 38.77 -34.78 -40.39
C THR A 397 38.61 -35.59 -41.65
#